data_91ac5570968409760dd7e7bde2e80fff
#
_entry.id   91ac5570968409760dd7e7bde2e80fff
#
_cell.length_a   1.000
_cell.length_b   1.000
_cell.length_c   1.000
_cell.angle_alpha   90.00
_cell.angle_beta   90.00
_cell.angle_gamma   90.00
#
_symmetry.space_group_name_H-M   'P 1'
#
loop_
_entity.id
_entity.type
_entity.pdbx_description
1 polymer ?
#
loop_
_entity_poly.entity_id
_entity_poly.type
_entity_poly.pdbx_seq_one_letter_code
_entity_poly.pdbx_strand_id
1 'polypeptide(L)'
;LFREADIISLHCPLTDENREFVNAPLLASMKPTAFLINTARGPLVDEAALVAALDSGQIAGAATDVLSTEPPCADNSLFAAKNIIITPHIGWAARSARARLMEIAADNLSAFLAGTPKNVIN
;
A
#
# COMPACT_ATOMS: atom_id res chain seq x y z
N LEU A 1 3.08 18.29 -2.26
CA LEU A 1 2.06 17.40 -1.71
C LEU A 1 2.40 17.00 -0.28
N PHE A 2 3.53 16.28 -0.01
CA PHE A 2 3.86 15.71 1.31
C PHE A 2 3.97 16.76 2.43
N ARG A 3 4.44 17.98 2.14
CA ARG A 3 4.57 19.08 3.12
C ARG A 3 3.24 19.70 3.54
N GLU A 4 2.20 19.55 2.73
CA GLU A 4 0.93 20.30 2.90
C GLU A 4 -0.24 19.42 3.32
N ALA A 5 -0.16 18.12 3.01
CA ALA A 5 -1.24 17.19 3.27
C ALA A 5 -1.30 16.80 4.76
N ASP A 6 -2.51 16.61 5.27
CA ASP A 6 -2.77 16.05 6.59
C ASP A 6 -2.92 14.53 6.54
N ILE A 7 -3.35 14.01 5.38
CA ILE A 7 -3.45 12.57 5.13
C ILE A 7 -2.89 12.30 3.73
N ILE A 8 -1.99 11.33 3.62
CA ILE A 8 -1.44 10.85 2.36
C ILE A 8 -1.81 9.39 2.20
N SER A 9 -2.46 9.06 1.10
CA SER A 9 -2.82 7.68 0.74
C SER A 9 -2.18 7.29 -0.59
N LEU A 10 -1.46 6.16 -0.59
CA LEU A 10 -0.75 5.66 -1.76
C LEU A 10 -1.67 4.76 -2.59
N HIS A 11 -1.76 5.03 -3.90
CA HIS A 11 -2.59 4.30 -4.87
C HIS A 11 -1.86 4.01 -6.18
N CYS A 12 -0.56 4.24 -6.25
CA CYS A 12 0.23 3.98 -7.45
C CYS A 12 0.68 2.50 -7.54
N PRO A 13 0.90 1.97 -8.73
CA PRO A 13 1.55 0.67 -8.90
C PRO A 13 3.02 0.76 -8.46
N LEU A 14 3.59 -0.39 -8.08
CA LEU A 14 5.01 -0.51 -7.83
C LEU A 14 5.75 -0.65 -9.17
N THR A 15 6.80 0.14 -9.33
CA THR A 15 7.80 0.04 -10.42
C THR A 15 9.20 0.05 -9.83
N ASP A 16 10.22 -0.24 -10.64
CA ASP A 16 11.61 -0.18 -10.16
C ASP A 16 12.01 1.26 -9.78
N GLU A 17 11.45 2.28 -10.45
CA GLU A 17 11.78 3.68 -10.20
C GLU A 17 11.14 4.22 -8.91
N ASN A 18 10.03 3.64 -8.43
CA ASN A 18 9.32 4.14 -7.27
C ASN A 18 9.44 3.24 -6.03
N ARG A 19 10.32 2.23 -6.09
CA ARG A 19 10.63 1.42 -4.92
C ARG A 19 11.19 2.31 -3.81
N GLU A 20 10.62 2.19 -2.60
CA GLU A 20 11.01 2.95 -1.41
C GLU A 20 11.05 4.48 -1.63
N PHE A 21 10.20 5.00 -2.54
CA PHE A 21 10.18 6.44 -2.77
C PHE A 21 9.69 7.22 -1.55
N VAL A 22 8.82 6.60 -0.71
CA VAL A 22 8.48 7.15 0.61
C VAL A 22 9.59 6.76 1.59
N ASN A 23 10.63 7.56 1.60
CA ASN A 23 11.87 7.38 2.36
C ASN A 23 11.99 8.40 3.50
N ALA A 24 13.06 8.35 4.27
CA ALA A 24 13.30 9.24 5.41
C ALA A 24 13.22 10.74 5.05
N PRO A 25 13.85 11.24 3.97
CA PRO A 25 13.69 12.65 3.55
C PRO A 25 12.25 13.03 3.25
N LEU A 26 11.47 12.15 2.61
CA LEU A 26 10.10 12.45 2.26
C LEU A 26 9.19 12.43 3.50
N LEU A 27 9.37 11.45 4.39
CA LEU A 27 8.69 11.38 5.69
C LEU A 27 9.01 12.61 6.55
N ALA A 28 10.27 13.04 6.60
CA ALA A 28 10.70 14.23 7.32
C ALA A 28 10.08 15.54 6.78
N SER A 29 9.60 15.55 5.55
CA SER A 29 8.90 16.69 4.96
C SER A 29 7.43 16.77 5.34
N MET A 30 6.84 15.71 5.91
CA MET A 30 5.43 15.67 6.31
C MET A 30 5.18 16.52 7.57
N LYS A 31 3.93 16.92 7.75
CA LYS A 31 3.51 17.57 9.00
C LYS A 31 3.60 16.58 10.17
N PRO A 32 3.97 17.02 11.39
CA PRO A 32 3.96 16.16 12.58
C PRO A 32 2.55 15.60 12.93
N THR A 33 1.51 16.23 12.41
CA THR A 33 0.11 15.79 12.58
C THR A 33 -0.39 14.89 11.45
N ALA A 34 0.43 14.63 10.44
CA ALA A 34 0.01 13.91 9.25
C ALA A 34 -0.01 12.38 9.44
N PHE A 35 -0.87 11.74 8.64
CA PHE A 35 -0.99 10.28 8.56
C PHE A 35 -0.58 9.79 7.18
N LEU A 36 0.14 8.66 7.15
CA LEU A 36 0.45 7.92 5.92
C LEU A 36 -0.41 6.65 5.82
N ILE A 37 -1.05 6.44 4.68
CA ILE A 37 -1.88 5.25 4.40
C ILE A 37 -1.31 4.54 3.17
N ASN A 38 -0.97 3.25 3.31
CA ASN A 38 -0.52 2.42 2.19
C ASN A 38 -1.43 1.20 2.01
N THR A 39 -2.30 1.26 1.02
CA THR A 39 -3.12 0.12 0.56
C THR A 39 -2.74 -0.30 -0.87
N ALA A 40 -1.59 0.17 -1.36
CA ALA A 40 -1.11 -0.09 -2.71
C ALA A 40 -0.12 -1.26 -2.76
N ARG A 41 1.16 -1.01 -2.42
CA ARG A 41 2.21 -2.03 -2.37
C ARG A 41 3.21 -1.69 -1.27
N GLY A 42 3.60 -2.71 -0.48
CA GLY A 42 4.53 -2.54 0.64
C GLY A 42 5.85 -1.87 0.24
N PRO A 43 6.54 -2.35 -0.81
CA PRO A 43 7.83 -1.80 -1.22
C PRO A 43 7.82 -0.36 -1.76
N LEU A 44 6.68 0.35 -1.78
CA LEU A 44 6.63 1.79 -2.04
C LEU A 44 7.19 2.62 -0.87
N VAL A 45 7.22 2.02 0.31
CA VAL A 45 7.65 2.67 1.57
C VAL A 45 8.90 1.97 2.08
N ASP A 46 9.90 2.76 2.46
CA ASP A 46 11.01 2.29 3.28
C ASP A 46 10.48 2.03 4.70
N GLU A 47 10.28 0.75 5.05
CA GLU A 47 9.70 0.34 6.34
C GLU A 47 10.58 0.79 7.52
N ALA A 48 11.91 0.75 7.38
CA ALA A 48 12.81 1.18 8.45
C ALA A 48 12.71 2.70 8.69
N ALA A 49 12.63 3.48 7.62
CA ALA A 49 12.40 4.92 7.71
C ALA A 49 11.03 5.24 8.31
N LEU A 50 10.00 4.48 7.96
CA LEU A 50 8.65 4.64 8.54
C LEU A 50 8.64 4.37 10.03
N VAL A 51 9.27 3.27 10.49
CA VAL A 51 9.42 2.97 11.93
C VAL A 51 10.10 4.12 12.66
N ALA A 52 11.23 4.62 12.14
CA ALA A 52 11.95 5.72 12.75
C ALA A 52 11.11 7.01 12.83
N ALA A 53 10.33 7.31 11.77
CA ALA A 53 9.45 8.47 11.75
C ALA A 53 8.29 8.37 12.75
N LEU A 54 7.72 7.18 12.92
CA LEU A 54 6.65 6.93 13.90
C LEU A 54 7.17 6.98 15.33
N ASP A 55 8.30 6.32 15.60
CA ASP A 55 8.86 6.23 16.96
C ASP A 55 9.36 7.57 17.47
N SER A 56 9.89 8.42 16.57
CA SER A 56 10.31 9.78 16.90
C SER A 56 9.14 10.79 16.96
N GLY A 57 7.93 10.42 16.51
CA GLY A 57 6.80 11.36 16.41
C GLY A 57 6.94 12.36 15.25
N GLN A 58 7.76 12.04 14.24
CA GLN A 58 7.92 12.84 13.03
C GLN A 58 6.62 12.96 12.24
N ILE A 59 5.80 11.91 12.26
CA ILE A 59 4.41 11.88 11.75
C ILE A 59 3.48 11.34 12.83
N ALA A 60 2.19 11.67 12.75
CA ALA A 60 1.21 11.29 13.78
C ALA A 60 0.92 9.79 13.79
N GLY A 61 0.94 9.16 12.64
CA GLY A 61 0.66 7.72 12.54
C GLY A 61 0.66 7.20 11.11
N ALA A 62 0.50 5.89 10.97
CA ALA A 62 0.37 5.22 9.68
C ALA A 62 -0.67 4.11 9.71
N ALA A 63 -1.18 3.76 8.53
CA ALA A 63 -1.96 2.54 8.31
C ALA A 63 -1.45 1.84 7.05
N THR A 64 -1.22 0.54 7.13
CA THR A 64 -0.79 -0.25 5.97
C THR A 64 -1.56 -1.55 5.87
N ASP A 65 -2.05 -1.85 4.67
CA ASP A 65 -2.65 -3.15 4.34
C ASP A 65 -1.65 -4.08 3.63
N VAL A 66 -0.46 -3.56 3.34
CA VAL A 66 0.58 -4.24 2.56
C VAL A 66 1.95 -4.05 3.18
N LEU A 67 2.79 -5.08 3.13
CA LEU A 67 4.14 -5.07 3.65
C LEU A 67 5.16 -5.36 2.55
N SER A 68 6.42 -5.02 2.77
CA SER A 68 7.49 -5.22 1.78
C SER A 68 7.73 -6.70 1.48
N THR A 69 7.45 -7.57 2.45
CA THR A 69 7.47 -9.03 2.31
C THR A 69 6.15 -9.60 2.81
N GLU A 70 5.48 -10.41 2.00
CA GLU A 70 4.22 -11.05 2.34
C GLU A 70 4.28 -12.56 2.03
N PRO A 71 4.03 -13.43 3.02
CA PRO A 71 3.76 -13.12 4.42
C PRO A 71 4.98 -12.51 5.13
N PRO A 72 4.76 -11.60 6.10
CA PRO A 72 5.86 -10.94 6.81
C PRO A 72 6.58 -11.90 7.76
N CYS A 73 7.87 -11.64 7.99
CA CYS A 73 8.61 -12.28 9.05
C CYS A 73 8.07 -11.86 10.42
N ALA A 74 8.13 -12.76 11.41
CA ALA A 74 7.60 -12.49 12.74
C ALA A 74 8.34 -11.33 13.47
N ASP A 75 9.55 -11.03 13.07
CA ASP A 75 10.40 -9.96 13.57
C ASP A 75 10.35 -8.68 12.75
N ASN A 76 9.37 -8.53 11.84
CA ASN A 76 9.20 -7.30 11.10
C ASN A 76 9.04 -6.11 12.07
N SER A 77 9.91 -5.11 11.92
CA SER A 77 10.01 -3.97 12.83
C SER A 77 8.74 -3.11 12.90
N LEU A 78 7.91 -3.12 11.87
CA LEU A 78 6.62 -2.42 11.87
C LEU A 78 5.65 -2.94 12.93
N PHE A 79 5.76 -4.21 13.36
CA PHE A 79 4.90 -4.77 14.41
C PHE A 79 5.16 -4.16 15.80
N ALA A 80 6.34 -3.60 16.01
CA ALA A 80 6.71 -2.92 17.25
C ALA A 80 6.61 -1.39 17.17
N ALA A 81 6.38 -0.83 15.98
CA ALA A 81 6.31 0.61 15.78
C ALA A 81 5.09 1.24 16.46
N LYS A 82 5.24 2.50 16.91
CA LYS A 82 4.15 3.24 17.53
C LYS A 82 3.14 3.75 16.49
N ASN A 83 1.89 3.91 16.91
CA ASN A 83 0.85 4.59 16.13
C ASN A 83 0.67 4.05 14.71
N ILE A 84 0.77 2.74 14.53
CA ILE A 84 0.54 2.08 13.25
C ILE A 84 -0.64 1.10 13.34
N ILE A 85 -1.43 1.04 12.28
CA ILE A 85 -2.44 0.00 12.05
C ILE A 85 -1.97 -0.85 10.87
N ILE A 86 -1.89 -2.17 11.07
CA ILE A 86 -1.52 -3.13 10.02
C ILE A 86 -2.68 -4.09 9.80
N THR A 87 -3.07 -4.27 8.54
CA THR A 87 -4.05 -5.26 8.13
C THR A 87 -3.42 -6.26 7.15
N PRO A 88 -3.89 -7.53 7.09
CA PRO A 88 -3.20 -8.57 6.35
C PRO A 88 -3.63 -8.64 4.87
N HIS A 89 -3.41 -7.57 4.12
CA HIS A 89 -3.69 -7.45 2.68
C HIS A 89 -5.14 -7.83 2.34
N ILE A 90 -6.08 -7.20 3.01
CA ILE A 90 -7.52 -7.50 2.93
C ILE A 90 -8.36 -6.44 2.20
N GLY A 91 -7.73 -5.44 1.58
CA GLY A 91 -8.44 -4.39 0.84
C GLY A 91 -9.35 -4.91 -0.27
N TRP A 92 -9.06 -6.11 -0.81
CA TRP A 92 -9.86 -6.82 -1.81
C TRP A 92 -10.84 -7.84 -1.21
N ALA A 93 -10.78 -8.12 0.10
CA ALA A 93 -11.39 -9.31 0.71
C ALA A 93 -12.91 -9.21 0.93
N ALA A 94 -13.52 -8.04 0.71
CA ALA A 94 -14.96 -7.88 0.80
C ALA A 94 -15.68 -8.85 -0.17
N ARG A 95 -16.77 -9.51 0.32
CA ARG A 95 -17.53 -10.49 -0.48
C ARG A 95 -17.97 -9.93 -1.84
N SER A 96 -18.44 -8.69 -1.87
CA SER A 96 -18.85 -8.01 -3.11
C SER A 96 -17.68 -7.75 -4.08
N ALA A 97 -16.51 -7.38 -3.56
CA ALA A 97 -15.30 -7.17 -4.37
C ALA A 97 -14.83 -8.48 -4.99
N ARG A 98 -14.80 -9.55 -4.19
CA ARG A 98 -14.42 -10.90 -4.67
C ARG A 98 -15.39 -11.45 -5.71
N ALA A 99 -16.71 -11.31 -5.50
CA ALA A 99 -17.71 -11.73 -6.48
C ALA A 99 -17.52 -11.01 -7.81
N ARG A 100 -17.36 -9.68 -7.77
CA ARG A 100 -17.11 -8.87 -8.98
C ARG A 100 -15.83 -9.27 -9.70
N LEU A 101 -14.75 -9.56 -8.97
CA LEU A 101 -13.49 -10.01 -9.57
C LEU A 101 -13.67 -11.33 -10.31
N MET A 102 -14.38 -12.29 -9.73
CA MET A 102 -14.66 -13.58 -10.36
C MET A 102 -15.53 -13.44 -11.61
N GLU A 103 -16.55 -12.57 -11.58
CA GLU A 103 -17.38 -12.27 -12.76
C GLU A 103 -16.55 -11.67 -13.89
N ILE A 104 -15.70 -10.66 -13.59
CA ILE A 104 -14.82 -10.04 -14.59
C ILE A 104 -13.85 -11.06 -15.17
N ALA A 105 -13.26 -11.93 -14.35
CA ALA A 105 -12.34 -12.97 -14.82
C ALA A 105 -13.03 -13.97 -15.77
N ALA A 106 -14.23 -14.41 -15.42
CA ALA A 106 -15.05 -15.32 -16.26
C ALA A 106 -15.43 -14.66 -17.58
N ASP A 107 -15.84 -13.39 -17.55
CA ASP A 107 -16.18 -12.62 -18.74
C ASP A 107 -14.98 -12.40 -19.67
N ASN A 108 -13.80 -12.10 -19.09
CA ASN A 108 -12.57 -11.94 -19.88
C ASN A 108 -12.19 -13.25 -20.59
N LEU A 109 -12.25 -14.37 -19.88
CA LEU A 109 -11.98 -15.68 -20.46
C LEU A 109 -12.99 -16.01 -21.58
N SER A 110 -14.27 -15.80 -21.34
CA SER A 110 -15.33 -16.04 -22.33
C SER A 110 -15.15 -15.18 -23.59
N ALA A 111 -14.82 -13.91 -23.41
CA ALA A 111 -14.56 -12.98 -24.51
C ALA A 111 -13.29 -13.37 -25.31
N PHE A 112 -12.25 -13.82 -24.62
CA PHE A 112 -11.04 -14.33 -25.26
C PHE A 112 -11.32 -15.56 -26.13
N LEU A 113 -12.06 -16.54 -25.60
CA LEU A 113 -12.44 -17.74 -26.33
C LEU A 113 -13.36 -17.44 -27.53
N ALA A 114 -14.18 -16.40 -27.45
CA ALA A 114 -15.04 -15.93 -28.54
C ALA A 114 -14.29 -15.08 -29.59
N GLY A 115 -12.99 -14.86 -29.47
CA GLY A 115 -12.19 -14.03 -30.36
C GLY A 115 -12.43 -12.51 -30.23
N THR A 116 -13.08 -12.06 -29.16
CA THR A 116 -13.38 -10.65 -28.87
C THR A 116 -12.84 -10.24 -27.49
N PRO A 117 -11.51 -10.30 -27.28
CA PRO A 117 -10.92 -10.10 -25.97
C PRO A 117 -11.27 -8.73 -25.38
N LYS A 118 -11.49 -8.68 -24.05
CA LYS A 118 -11.78 -7.48 -23.26
C LYS A 118 -10.66 -7.24 -22.25
N ASN A 119 -10.51 -5.99 -21.82
CA ASN A 119 -9.54 -5.57 -20.78
C ASN A 119 -8.10 -6.04 -21.08
N VAL A 120 -7.72 -6.01 -22.36
CA VAL A 120 -6.37 -6.37 -22.80
C VAL A 120 -5.38 -5.32 -22.31
N ILE A 121 -4.29 -5.78 -21.69
CA ILE A 121 -3.17 -4.94 -21.25
C ILE A 121 -2.01 -5.22 -22.20
N ASN A 122 -1.46 -4.18 -22.82
CA ASN A 122 -0.31 -4.26 -23.72
C ASN A 122 0.96 -3.83 -23.00
#